data_811f0679ed8772833681cd93f2da56c5
#
_entry.id   811f0679ed8772833681cd93f2da56c5
#
_cell.length_a   1.000
_cell.length_b   1.000
_cell.length_c   1.000
_cell.angle_alpha   90.00
_cell.angle_beta   90.00
_cell.angle_gamma   90.00
#
_symmetry.space_group_name_H-M   'P 1'
#
loop_
_entity.id
_entity.type
_entity.pdbx_description
1 polymer ?
#
loop_
_entity_poly.entity_id
_entity_poly.type
_entity_poly.pdbx_seq_one_letter_code
_entity_poly.pdbx_strand_id
1 'polypeptide(L)'
;FCDHFPSTSKNVIISGNVGTGKSHLTECIAGELTEKGFNVVFLSATQLNTIFLTYHTAPVYDKSFYISLLSGCDLLVIDDLGTEPIYKNVTLEYLLTVLSERNSKNMPYIVTTNLTQEQLLDRYGDRIVSRLFDQQHGIIFPPINGKDLRLIK
;
A
#
# COMPACT_ATOMS: atom_id res chain seq x y z
N PHE A 1 -1.82 4.09 -16.22
CA PHE A 1 -0.75 3.99 -15.22
C PHE A 1 0.46 3.26 -15.80
N CYS A 2 0.31 2.00 -16.21
CA CYS A 2 1.41 1.15 -16.68
C CYS A 2 2.15 1.67 -17.91
N ASP A 3 1.49 2.35 -18.83
CA ASP A 3 2.11 2.91 -20.05
C ASP A 3 3.01 4.12 -19.78
N HIS A 4 2.78 4.79 -18.66
CA HIS A 4 3.51 5.99 -18.27
C HIS A 4 4.40 5.78 -17.04
N PHE A 5 4.48 4.55 -16.54
CA PHE A 5 5.36 4.21 -15.43
C PHE A 5 6.81 4.10 -15.93
N PRO A 6 7.81 4.63 -15.23
CA PRO A 6 7.78 5.33 -13.95
C PRO A 6 7.64 6.85 -14.04
N SER A 7 7.44 7.43 -15.23
CA SER A 7 7.40 8.89 -15.44
C SER A 7 6.24 9.58 -14.71
N THR A 8 5.17 8.84 -14.37
CA THR A 8 4.09 9.29 -13.49
C THR A 8 4.17 8.53 -12.17
N SER A 9 5.13 8.87 -11.35
CA SER A 9 5.35 8.26 -10.02
C SER A 9 4.34 8.79 -9.00
N LYS A 10 3.04 8.54 -9.23
CA LYS A 10 2.01 8.95 -8.26
C LYS A 10 1.52 7.76 -7.45
N ASN A 11 1.35 7.98 -6.17
CA ASN A 11 0.67 7.05 -5.28
C ASN A 11 -0.80 6.89 -5.71
N VAL A 12 -1.36 5.72 -5.54
CA VAL A 12 -2.75 5.43 -5.91
C VAL A 12 -3.48 4.84 -4.72
N ILE A 13 -4.60 5.46 -4.34
CA ILE A 13 -5.49 4.91 -3.31
C ILE A 13 -6.79 4.47 -3.97
N ILE A 14 -7.12 3.20 -3.82
CA ILE A 14 -8.33 2.58 -4.35
C ILE A 14 -9.18 2.12 -3.18
N SER A 15 -10.26 2.83 -2.91
CA SER A 15 -11.23 2.48 -1.86
C SER A 15 -12.52 1.92 -2.45
N GLY A 16 -13.33 1.28 -1.62
CA GLY A 16 -14.66 0.81 -2.02
C GLY A 16 -15.08 -0.50 -1.36
N ASN A 17 -16.30 -0.94 -1.66
CA ASN A 17 -16.90 -2.11 -1.04
C ASN A 17 -16.10 -3.41 -1.27
N VAL A 18 -16.33 -4.38 -0.40
CA VAL A 18 -15.76 -5.73 -0.55
C VAL A 18 -16.25 -6.36 -1.86
N GLY A 19 -15.38 -7.13 -2.52
CA GLY A 19 -15.74 -7.88 -3.74
C GLY A 19 -15.89 -7.07 -5.02
N THR A 20 -15.53 -5.78 -5.03
CA THR A 20 -15.65 -4.91 -6.21
C THR A 20 -14.47 -5.00 -7.19
N GLY A 21 -13.52 -5.92 -6.97
CA GLY A 21 -12.40 -6.16 -7.89
C GLY A 21 -11.15 -5.32 -7.63
N LYS A 22 -11.03 -4.60 -6.50
CA LYS A 22 -9.86 -3.78 -6.17
C LYS A 22 -8.55 -4.56 -6.21
N SER A 23 -8.47 -5.68 -5.50
CA SER A 23 -7.28 -6.54 -5.47
C SER A 23 -6.94 -7.09 -6.86
N HIS A 24 -7.94 -7.53 -7.62
CA HIS A 24 -7.72 -8.01 -8.98
C HIS A 24 -7.13 -6.92 -9.89
N LEU A 25 -7.63 -5.69 -9.79
CA LEU A 25 -7.08 -4.56 -10.54
C LEU A 25 -5.60 -4.31 -10.20
N THR A 26 -5.26 -4.34 -8.91
CA THR A 26 -3.87 -4.11 -8.48
C THR A 26 -2.96 -5.28 -8.81
N GLU A 27 -3.45 -6.52 -8.81
CA GLU A 27 -2.73 -7.70 -9.30
C GLU A 27 -2.41 -7.58 -10.80
N CYS A 28 -3.37 -7.13 -11.62
CA CYS A 28 -3.15 -6.90 -13.05
C CYS A 28 -2.08 -5.82 -13.28
N ILE A 29 -2.13 -4.71 -12.54
CA ILE A 29 -1.12 -3.64 -12.62
C ILE A 29 0.26 -4.18 -12.22
N ALA A 30 0.35 -4.91 -11.12
CA ALA A 30 1.60 -5.49 -10.63
C ALA A 30 2.20 -6.49 -11.65
N GLY A 31 1.36 -7.35 -12.22
CA GLY A 31 1.76 -8.32 -13.26
C GLY A 31 2.32 -7.63 -14.49
N GLU A 32 1.59 -6.66 -15.04
CA GLU A 32 2.02 -5.92 -16.23
C GLU A 32 3.36 -5.18 -16.02
N LEU A 33 3.54 -4.54 -14.86
CA LEU A 33 4.81 -3.86 -14.55
C LEU A 33 5.96 -4.84 -14.34
N THR A 34 5.69 -6.00 -13.73
CA THR A 34 6.69 -7.07 -13.59
C THR A 34 7.12 -7.61 -14.96
N GLU A 35 6.18 -7.81 -15.91
CA GLU A 35 6.48 -8.20 -17.29
C GLU A 35 7.30 -7.13 -18.04
N LYS A 36 7.11 -5.86 -17.72
CA LYS A 36 7.92 -4.74 -18.23
C LYS A 36 9.31 -4.63 -17.55
N GLY A 37 9.64 -5.51 -16.59
CA GLY A 37 10.94 -5.58 -15.93
C GLY A 37 11.09 -4.69 -14.69
N PHE A 38 10.02 -4.11 -14.17
CA PHE A 38 10.05 -3.34 -12.93
C PHE A 38 10.03 -4.25 -11.69
N ASN A 39 10.69 -3.80 -10.64
CA ASN A 39 10.72 -4.49 -9.35
C ASN A 39 9.48 -4.12 -8.54
N VAL A 40 8.48 -5.01 -8.52
CA VAL A 40 7.20 -4.80 -7.83
C VAL A 40 7.13 -5.66 -6.58
N VAL A 41 6.80 -5.06 -5.45
CA VAL A 41 6.48 -5.77 -4.20
C VAL A 41 4.98 -5.68 -3.96
N PHE A 42 4.30 -6.82 -3.98
CA PHE A 42 2.86 -6.95 -3.71
C PHE A 42 2.64 -7.69 -2.39
N LEU A 43 2.00 -7.03 -1.43
CA LEU A 43 1.75 -7.57 -0.09
C LEU A 43 0.34 -7.21 0.37
N SER A 44 -0.35 -8.15 1.03
CA SER A 44 -1.51 -7.76 1.84
C SER A 44 -1.05 -6.96 3.07
N ALA A 45 -1.94 -6.15 3.63
CA ALA A 45 -1.65 -5.42 4.87
C ALA A 45 -1.22 -6.35 6.03
N THR A 46 -1.78 -7.56 6.08
CA THR A 46 -1.39 -8.56 7.07
C THR A 46 0.03 -9.09 6.84
N GLN A 47 0.43 -9.36 5.58
CA GLN A 47 1.80 -9.76 5.25
C GLN A 47 2.80 -8.64 5.55
N LEU A 48 2.47 -7.41 5.19
CA LEU A 48 3.28 -6.23 5.52
C LEU A 48 3.48 -6.11 7.03
N ASN A 49 2.42 -6.29 7.81
CA ASN A 49 2.50 -6.24 9.27
C ASN A 49 3.34 -7.38 9.87
N THR A 50 3.35 -8.56 9.25
CA THR A 50 4.25 -9.66 9.61
C THR A 50 5.71 -9.28 9.37
N ILE A 51 6.02 -8.60 8.26
CA ILE A 51 7.35 -8.06 7.99
C ILE A 51 7.74 -7.04 9.07
N PHE A 52 6.83 -6.15 9.47
CA PHE A 52 7.09 -5.18 10.54
C PHE A 52 7.40 -5.84 11.88
N LEU A 53 6.67 -6.90 12.24
CA LEU A 53 6.96 -7.69 13.45
C LEU A 53 8.33 -8.36 13.38
N THR A 54 8.66 -8.97 12.25
CA THR A 54 9.97 -9.58 12.02
C THR A 54 11.07 -8.54 12.12
N TYR A 55 10.90 -7.38 11.48
CA TYR A 55 11.83 -6.25 11.58
C TYR A 55 11.98 -5.76 13.02
N HIS A 56 10.91 -5.66 13.79
CA HIS A 56 10.93 -5.19 15.18
C HIS A 56 11.80 -6.08 16.07
N THR A 57 11.75 -7.38 15.85
CA THR A 57 12.47 -8.40 16.63
C THR A 57 13.82 -8.80 16.03
N ALA A 58 14.11 -8.41 14.77
CA ALA A 58 15.33 -8.78 14.09
C ALA A 58 16.59 -8.15 14.72
N PRO A 59 17.74 -8.82 14.64
CA PRO A 59 19.03 -8.24 14.97
C PRO A 59 19.30 -6.97 14.13
N VAL A 60 20.08 -6.03 14.69
CA VAL A 60 20.31 -4.71 14.05
C VAL A 60 20.89 -4.81 12.64
N TYR A 61 21.73 -5.80 12.36
CA TYR A 61 22.33 -6.00 11.03
C TYR A 61 21.36 -6.51 9.98
N ASP A 62 20.23 -7.12 10.35
CA ASP A 62 19.21 -7.59 9.41
C ASP A 62 18.14 -6.51 9.11
N LYS A 63 18.07 -5.48 9.94
CA LYS A 63 17.01 -4.46 9.84
C LYS A 63 17.04 -3.67 8.54
N SER A 64 18.22 -3.37 8.00
CA SER A 64 18.35 -2.62 6.75
C SER A 64 17.72 -3.33 5.55
N PHE A 65 17.71 -4.68 5.54
CA PHE A 65 17.15 -5.47 4.46
C PHE A 65 15.64 -5.24 4.28
N TYR A 66 14.87 -5.32 5.37
CA TYR A 66 13.40 -5.20 5.29
C TYR A 66 12.94 -3.81 4.85
N ILE A 67 13.57 -2.77 5.39
CA ILE A 67 13.23 -1.40 4.98
C ILE A 67 13.68 -1.14 3.54
N SER A 68 14.87 -1.61 3.13
CA SER A 68 15.33 -1.45 1.76
C SER A 68 14.45 -2.17 0.74
N LEU A 69 13.90 -3.34 1.10
CA LEU A 69 12.95 -4.06 0.27
C LEU A 69 11.67 -3.24 0.03
N LEU A 70 11.08 -2.72 1.09
CA LEU A 70 9.82 -1.97 1.01
C LEU A 70 9.98 -0.55 0.45
N SER A 71 11.13 0.08 0.70
CA SER A 71 11.40 1.47 0.27
C SER A 71 12.19 1.56 -1.04
N GLY A 72 12.72 0.45 -1.54
CA GLY A 72 13.60 0.43 -2.72
C GLY A 72 13.01 -0.22 -3.97
N CYS A 73 11.86 -0.90 -3.88
CA CYS A 73 11.18 -1.44 -5.06
C CYS A 73 10.55 -0.31 -5.90
N ASP A 74 10.45 -0.52 -7.22
CA ASP A 74 9.87 0.49 -8.12
C ASP A 74 8.40 0.77 -7.79
N LEU A 75 7.62 -0.27 -7.47
CA LEU A 75 6.23 -0.14 -7.01
C LEU A 75 6.00 -1.01 -5.76
N LEU A 76 5.40 -0.43 -4.72
CA LEU A 76 4.86 -1.15 -3.57
C LEU A 76 3.34 -1.20 -3.65
N VAL A 77 2.76 -2.39 -3.63
CA VAL A 77 1.30 -2.59 -3.52
C VAL A 77 0.97 -3.11 -2.12
N ILE A 78 0.12 -2.39 -1.41
CA ILE A 78 -0.43 -2.76 -0.10
C ILE A 78 -1.92 -3.06 -0.30
N ASP A 79 -2.27 -4.33 -0.32
CA ASP A 79 -3.64 -4.78 -0.54
C ASP A 79 -4.40 -4.94 0.78
N ASP A 80 -5.68 -4.55 0.77
CA ASP A 80 -6.61 -4.64 1.90
C ASP A 80 -6.12 -3.94 3.19
N LEU A 81 -5.57 -2.71 3.06
CA LEU A 81 -5.20 -1.91 4.22
C LEU A 81 -6.41 -1.68 5.13
N GLY A 82 -6.26 -2.00 6.40
CA GLY A 82 -7.34 -1.96 7.40
C GLY A 82 -7.74 -3.33 7.95
N THR A 83 -7.25 -4.42 7.38
CA THR A 83 -7.56 -5.80 7.84
C THR A 83 -6.53 -6.34 8.82
N GLU A 84 -5.33 -5.79 8.86
CA GLU A 84 -4.25 -6.22 9.75
C GLU A 84 -4.51 -5.83 11.21
N PRO A 85 -4.04 -6.60 12.20
CA PRO A 85 -4.07 -6.18 13.59
C PRO A 85 -3.11 -5.00 13.84
N ILE A 86 -3.49 -4.08 14.74
CA ILE A 86 -2.62 -2.97 15.15
C ILE A 86 -1.79 -3.40 16.36
N TYR A 87 -0.49 -3.54 16.19
CA TYR A 87 0.45 -3.80 17.27
C TYR A 87 1.09 -2.50 17.74
N LYS A 88 1.05 -2.27 19.05
CA LYS A 88 1.62 -1.07 19.68
C LYS A 88 3.10 -0.92 19.33
N ASN A 89 3.52 0.28 18.95
CA ASN A 89 4.90 0.62 18.58
C ASN A 89 5.48 -0.18 17.39
N VAL A 90 4.64 -0.83 16.61
CA VAL A 90 5.05 -1.62 15.44
C VAL A 90 4.29 -1.14 14.20
N THR A 91 3.02 -1.49 14.10
CA THR A 91 2.23 -1.30 12.87
C THR A 91 2.24 0.15 12.40
N LEU A 92 1.86 1.09 13.25
CA LEU A 92 1.74 2.50 12.87
C LEU A 92 3.11 3.15 12.62
N GLU A 93 4.10 2.86 13.45
CA GLU A 93 5.43 3.45 13.35
C GLU A 93 6.14 3.03 12.06
N TYR A 94 6.09 1.75 11.71
CA TYR A 94 6.77 1.25 10.52
C TYR A 94 6.00 1.55 9.24
N LEU A 95 4.65 1.52 9.27
CA LEU A 95 3.84 1.97 8.14
C LEU A 95 4.14 3.44 7.82
N LEU A 96 4.15 4.31 8.84
CA LEU A 96 4.52 5.72 8.67
C LEU A 96 5.93 5.88 8.09
N THR A 97 6.89 5.09 8.57
CA THR A 97 8.28 5.12 8.09
C THR A 97 8.35 4.77 6.61
N VAL A 98 7.75 3.65 6.20
CA VAL A 98 7.75 3.19 4.80
C VAL A 98 7.09 4.21 3.88
N LEU A 99 5.89 4.69 4.22
CA LEU A 99 5.18 5.69 3.41
C LEU A 99 5.96 7.01 3.30
N SER A 100 6.56 7.48 4.42
CA SER A 100 7.35 8.71 4.42
C SER A 100 8.63 8.60 3.59
N GLU A 101 9.33 7.48 3.68
CA GLU A 101 10.53 7.24 2.86
C GLU A 101 10.20 7.17 1.38
N ARG A 102 9.13 6.46 1.00
CA ARG A 102 8.70 6.37 -0.40
C ARG A 102 8.30 7.73 -0.95
N ASN A 103 7.49 8.50 -0.21
CA ASN A 103 7.11 9.86 -0.61
C ASN A 103 8.35 10.77 -0.78
N SER A 104 9.32 10.72 0.13
CA SER A 104 10.54 11.52 0.04
C SER A 104 11.43 11.18 -1.16
N LYS A 105 11.37 9.94 -1.63
CA LYS A 105 12.13 9.42 -2.79
C LYS A 105 11.33 9.45 -4.09
N ASN A 106 10.07 9.92 -4.07
CA ASN A 106 9.11 9.84 -5.18
C ASN A 106 8.93 8.39 -5.71
N MET A 107 8.97 7.41 -4.80
CA MET A 107 8.74 5.99 -5.12
C MET A 107 7.26 5.67 -4.94
N PRO A 108 6.52 5.35 -6.01
CA PRO A 108 5.08 5.19 -5.95
C PRO A 108 4.64 3.95 -5.17
N TYR A 109 3.45 4.05 -4.57
CA TYR A 109 2.75 2.91 -4.00
C TYR A 109 1.27 2.90 -4.41
N ILE A 110 0.67 1.72 -4.40
CA ILE A 110 -0.76 1.52 -4.54
C ILE A 110 -1.30 0.94 -3.24
N VAL A 111 -2.37 1.49 -2.73
CA VAL A 111 -3.07 0.97 -1.55
C VAL A 111 -4.51 0.68 -1.90
N THR A 112 -5.00 -0.52 -1.60
CA THR A 112 -6.43 -0.81 -1.60
C THR A 112 -6.97 -0.87 -0.18
N THR A 113 -8.22 -0.47 -0.01
CA THR A 113 -8.90 -0.50 1.29
C THR A 113 -10.41 -0.60 1.16
N ASN A 114 -11.07 -1.21 2.14
CA ASN A 114 -12.52 -1.19 2.28
C ASN A 114 -12.99 -0.09 3.24
N LEU A 115 -12.05 0.62 3.88
CA LEU A 115 -12.34 1.67 4.84
C LEU A 115 -12.59 3.00 4.13
N THR A 116 -13.46 3.82 4.72
CA THR A 116 -13.61 5.23 4.35
C THR A 116 -12.41 6.04 4.85
N GLN A 117 -12.25 7.25 4.34
CA GLN A 117 -11.18 8.14 4.83
C GLN A 117 -11.32 8.43 6.32
N GLU A 118 -12.54 8.59 6.84
CA GLU A 118 -12.83 8.79 8.26
C GLU A 118 -12.40 7.55 9.08
N GLN A 119 -12.75 6.34 8.62
CA GLN A 119 -12.34 5.11 9.28
C GLN A 119 -10.81 4.89 9.24
N LEU A 120 -10.15 5.30 8.16
CA LEU A 120 -8.68 5.30 8.08
C LEU A 120 -8.08 6.28 9.08
N LEU A 121 -8.68 7.46 9.24
CA LEU A 121 -8.24 8.47 10.20
C LEU A 121 -8.34 7.94 11.64
N ASP A 122 -9.48 7.36 12.00
CA ASP A 122 -9.71 6.77 13.32
C ASP A 122 -8.73 5.63 13.62
N ARG A 123 -8.39 4.83 12.60
CA ARG A 123 -7.54 3.65 12.76
C ARG A 123 -6.05 3.96 12.77
N TYR A 124 -5.58 4.84 11.89
CA TYR A 124 -4.15 5.10 11.64
C TYR A 124 -3.67 6.47 12.10
N GLY A 125 -4.61 7.39 12.38
CA GLY A 125 -4.31 8.75 12.79
C GLY A 125 -3.87 9.68 11.65
N ASP A 126 -3.86 10.98 11.93
CA ASP A 126 -3.59 12.06 10.97
C ASP A 126 -2.28 11.89 10.20
N ARG A 127 -1.21 11.45 10.88
CA ARG A 127 0.14 11.38 10.30
C ARG A 127 0.23 10.39 9.14
N ILE A 128 -0.42 9.23 9.25
CA ILE A 128 -0.44 8.21 8.19
C ILE A 128 -1.40 8.63 7.10
N VAL A 129 -2.61 9.07 7.48
CA VAL A 129 -3.64 9.46 6.52
C VAL A 129 -3.17 10.66 5.67
N SER A 130 -2.46 11.63 6.25
CA SER A 130 -1.89 12.73 5.48
C SER A 130 -0.84 12.28 4.44
N ARG A 131 -0.13 11.17 4.68
CA ARG A 131 0.79 10.59 3.67
C ARG A 131 0.06 9.83 2.59
N LEU A 132 -0.99 9.09 2.96
CA LEU A 132 -1.82 8.35 2.00
C LEU A 132 -2.55 9.30 1.02
N PHE A 133 -3.11 10.38 1.54
CA PHE A 133 -3.93 11.33 0.77
C PHE A 133 -3.19 12.61 0.37
N ASP A 134 -1.85 12.57 0.34
CA ASP A 134 -1.05 13.69 -0.12
C ASP A 134 -1.30 13.96 -1.61
N GLN A 135 -2.00 15.06 -1.90
CA GLN A 135 -2.40 15.45 -3.27
C GLN A 135 -1.20 15.78 -4.18
N GLN A 136 -0.04 16.10 -3.62
CA GLN A 136 1.16 16.35 -4.42
C GLN A 136 1.72 15.06 -5.01
N HIS A 137 1.58 13.95 -4.28
CA HIS A 137 2.15 12.66 -4.64
C HIS A 137 1.11 11.60 -5.01
N GLY A 138 -0.20 11.87 -4.90
CA GLY A 138 -1.23 10.85 -4.99
C GLY A 138 -2.38 11.13 -5.94
N ILE A 139 -2.95 10.07 -6.47
CA ILE A 139 -4.24 10.02 -7.16
C ILE A 139 -5.20 9.23 -6.28
N ILE A 140 -6.30 9.86 -5.90
CA ILE A 140 -7.37 9.22 -5.16
C ILE A 140 -8.44 8.83 -6.17
N PHE A 141 -8.65 7.52 -6.35
CA PHE A 141 -9.76 7.07 -7.16
C PHE A 141 -11.09 7.26 -6.40
N PRO A 142 -12.17 7.63 -7.10
CA PRO A 142 -13.49 7.57 -6.51
C PRO A 142 -13.76 6.18 -5.94
N PRO A 143 -14.48 6.04 -4.82
CA PRO A 143 -14.77 4.73 -4.24
C PRO A 143 -15.45 3.82 -5.26
N ILE A 144 -14.90 2.62 -5.44
CA ILE A 144 -15.50 1.62 -6.33
C ILE A 144 -16.69 1.00 -5.59
N ASN A 145 -17.87 1.45 -5.94
CA ASN A 145 -19.13 0.97 -5.37
C ASN A 145 -19.81 0.04 -6.38
N GLY A 146 -20.02 -1.20 -6.01
CA GLY A 146 -20.65 -2.20 -6.87
C GLY A 146 -21.14 -3.39 -6.08
N LYS A 147 -21.75 -4.33 -6.81
CA LYS A 147 -22.09 -5.64 -6.23
C LYS A 147 -20.82 -6.46 -6.04
N ASP A 148 -20.82 -7.32 -5.03
CA ASP A 148 -19.73 -8.29 -4.86
C ASP A 148 -19.66 -9.22 -6.07
N LEU A 149 -18.60 -9.08 -6.88
CA LEU A 149 -18.40 -9.84 -8.11
C LEU A 149 -18.25 -11.34 -7.85
N ARG A 150 -17.89 -11.74 -6.64
CA ARG A 150 -17.76 -13.14 -6.22
C ARG A 150 -19.12 -13.82 -6.03
N LEU A 151 -20.20 -13.04 -5.90
CA LEU A 151 -21.57 -13.51 -5.73
C LEU A 151 -22.37 -13.50 -7.05
N ILE A 152 -21.80 -13.00 -8.13
CA ILE A 152 -22.43 -13.00 -9.46
C ILE A 152 -22.11 -14.34 -10.11
N LYS A 153 -23.15 -15.18 -10.28
CA LYS A 153 -23.11 -16.45 -11.02
C LYS A 153 -23.31 -16.20 -12.51
#